data_41f2888634139e75308245c7c6bb36cd
#
_entry.id   41f2888634139e75308245c7c6bb36cd
#
_cell.length_a   1.000
_cell.length_b   1.000
_cell.length_c   1.000
_cell.angle_alpha   90.00
_cell.angle_beta   90.00
_cell.angle_gamma   90.00
#
_symmetry.space_group_name_H-M   'P 1'
#
loop_
_entity.id
_entity.type
_entity.pdbx_description
1 polymer ?
#
loop_
_entity_poly.entity_id
_entity_poly.type
_entity_poly.pdbx_seq_one_letter_code
_entity_poly.pdbx_strand_id
1 'polypeptide(L)' 'MEIKHIQDCWAEIRKAKTIEEVKDLFEKFPRWSGDWDIMVEDGQYVVYNTWFDEQCEDYDTDCETLDIEVEEGAE' A
#
# COMPACT_ATOMS: atom_id res chain seq x y z
N MET A 1 -11.62 -10.85 -5.04
CA MET A 1 -10.51 -10.00 -5.55
C MET A 1 -9.48 -10.87 -6.23
N GLU A 2 -9.13 -10.56 -7.46
CA GLU A 2 -8.14 -11.31 -8.21
C GLU A 2 -6.96 -10.41 -8.54
N ILE A 3 -5.78 -10.77 -8.04
CA ILE A 3 -4.56 -9.98 -8.22
C ILE A 3 -3.63 -10.73 -9.18
N LYS A 4 -3.42 -10.14 -10.35
CA LYS A 4 -2.52 -10.70 -11.37
C LYS A 4 -1.27 -9.84 -11.59
N HIS A 5 -1.39 -8.54 -11.32
CA HIS A 5 -0.31 -7.57 -11.49
C HIS A 5 -0.26 -6.65 -10.30
N ILE A 6 0.90 -6.02 -10.08
CA ILE A 6 1.05 -5.08 -8.97
C ILE A 6 0.05 -3.91 -9.06
N GLN A 7 -0.32 -3.52 -10.27
CA GLN A 7 -1.29 -2.45 -10.46
C GLN A 7 -2.68 -2.82 -9.96
N ASP A 8 -3.01 -4.10 -9.92
CA ASP A 8 -4.29 -4.57 -9.35
C ASP A 8 -4.33 -4.28 -7.85
N CYS A 9 -3.19 -4.43 -7.18
CA CYS A 9 -3.08 -4.09 -5.76
C CYS A 9 -3.34 -2.60 -5.54
N TRP A 10 -2.70 -1.75 -6.32
CA TRP A 10 -2.90 -0.30 -6.22
C TRP A 10 -4.34 0.10 -6.54
N ALA A 11 -4.96 -0.55 -7.51
CA ALA A 11 -6.35 -0.28 -7.86
C ALA A 11 -7.29 -0.61 -6.69
N GLU A 12 -7.06 -1.72 -5.98
CA GLU A 12 -7.86 -2.07 -4.81
C GLU A 12 -7.65 -1.07 -3.67
N ILE A 13 -6.41 -0.63 -3.47
CA ILE A 13 -6.10 0.37 -2.45
C ILE A 13 -6.85 1.68 -2.73
N ARG A 14 -6.92 2.10 -3.99
CA ARG A 14 -7.63 3.33 -4.38
C ARG A 14 -9.14 3.26 -4.16
N LYS A 15 -9.71 2.06 -4.17
CA LYS A 15 -11.14 1.85 -3.92
C LYS A 15 -11.49 1.86 -2.45
N ALA A 16 -10.50 1.65 -1.59
CA ALA A 16 -10.74 1.60 -0.15
C ALA A 16 -11.17 2.97 0.37
N LYS A 17 -12.10 2.98 1.31
CA LYS A 17 -12.63 4.21 1.88
C LYS A 17 -12.11 4.48 3.29
N THR A 18 -11.60 3.47 3.96
CA THR A 18 -11.04 3.59 5.30
C THR A 18 -9.66 2.98 5.35
N ILE A 19 -8.88 3.41 6.34
CA ILE A 19 -7.53 2.88 6.50
C ILE A 19 -7.56 1.40 6.93
N GLU A 20 -8.58 0.99 7.66
CA GLU A 20 -8.76 -0.40 8.06
C GLU A 20 -8.96 -1.29 6.83
N GLU A 21 -9.68 -0.82 5.84
CA GLU A 21 -9.86 -1.55 4.58
C GLU A 21 -8.53 -1.74 3.87
N VAL A 22 -7.68 -0.71 3.87
CA VAL A 22 -6.34 -0.79 3.26
C VAL A 22 -5.48 -1.83 3.98
N LYS A 23 -5.49 -1.81 5.31
CA LYS A 23 -4.73 -2.78 6.11
C LYS A 23 -5.21 -4.20 5.85
N ASP A 24 -6.51 -4.41 5.73
CA ASP A 24 -7.06 -5.73 5.41
C ASP A 24 -6.60 -6.20 4.03
N LEU A 25 -6.53 -5.30 3.06
CA LEU A 25 -6.04 -5.63 1.73
C LEU A 25 -4.60 -6.14 1.76
N PHE A 26 -3.75 -5.55 2.59
CA PHE A 26 -2.34 -5.96 2.69
C PHE A 26 -2.21 -7.44 3.05
N GLU A 27 -3.10 -7.93 3.92
CA GLU A 27 -3.11 -9.33 4.31
C GLU A 27 -3.58 -10.26 3.18
N LYS A 28 -4.36 -9.73 2.25
CA LYS A 28 -4.92 -10.49 1.13
C LYS A 28 -4.03 -10.47 -0.11
N PHE A 29 -3.08 -9.54 -0.17
CA PHE A 29 -2.21 -9.43 -1.33
C PHE A 29 -1.22 -10.60 -1.40
N PRO A 30 -0.89 -11.06 -2.62
CA PRO A 30 0.05 -12.16 -2.76
C PRO A 30 1.47 -11.76 -2.37
N ARG A 31 2.26 -12.73 -1.96
CA ARG A 31 3.65 -12.48 -1.53
C ARG A 31 4.51 -11.87 -2.62
N TRP A 32 4.26 -12.23 -3.87
CA TRP A 32 5.05 -11.68 -4.98
C TRP A 32 4.86 -10.16 -5.14
N SER A 33 3.81 -9.59 -4.54
CA SER A 33 3.58 -8.14 -4.61
C SER A 33 4.56 -7.34 -3.75
N GLY A 34 5.33 -8.02 -2.86
CA GLY A 34 6.30 -7.37 -2.00
C GLY A 34 5.73 -7.02 -0.63
N ASP A 35 6.43 -6.14 0.06
CA ASP A 35 6.03 -5.69 1.38
C ASP A 35 5.20 -4.42 1.29
N TRP A 36 4.20 -4.31 2.15
CA TRP A 36 3.30 -3.17 2.19
C TRP A 36 3.32 -2.53 3.57
N ASP A 37 3.30 -1.21 3.59
CA ASP A 37 3.29 -0.46 4.83
C ASP A 37 2.49 0.83 4.65
N ILE A 38 2.06 1.42 5.76
CA ILE A 38 1.34 2.69 5.78
C ILE A 38 2.03 3.62 6.76
N MET A 39 2.27 4.84 6.32
CA MET A 39 2.82 5.89 7.19
C MET A 39 1.93 7.13 7.12
N VAL A 40 2.02 7.96 8.14
CA VAL A 40 1.33 9.26 8.15
C VAL A 40 2.36 10.33 7.87
N GLU A 41 2.14 11.10 6.80
CA GLU A 41 3.02 12.19 6.40
C GLU A 41 2.17 13.42 6.08
N ASP A 42 2.46 14.52 6.72
CA ASP A 42 1.75 15.79 6.51
C ASP A 42 0.22 15.66 6.69
N GLY A 43 -0.20 14.85 7.66
CA GLY A 43 -1.61 14.64 7.95
C GLY A 43 -2.34 13.75 6.96
N GLN A 44 -1.62 13.04 6.11
CA GLN A 44 -2.20 12.13 5.13
C GLN A 44 -1.58 10.75 5.26
N TYR A 45 -2.35 9.71 4.92
CA TYR A 45 -1.83 8.35 4.86
C TYR A 45 -1.09 8.14 3.56
N VAL A 46 0.11 7.56 3.65
CA VAL A 46 0.91 7.19 2.49
C VAL A 46 1.17 5.70 2.53
N VAL A 47 0.84 5.01 1.45
CA VAL A 47 1.10 3.58 1.31
C VAL A 47 2.44 3.39 0.62
N TYR A 48 3.27 2.53 1.19
CA TYR A 48 4.57 2.16 0.64
C TYR A 48 4.55 0.69 0.23
N ASN A 49 5.06 0.41 -0.95
CA ASN A 49 5.28 -0.95 -1.44
C ASN A 49 6.76 -1.12 -1.73
N THR A 50 7.38 -2.09 -1.12
CA THR A 50 8.80 -2.39 -1.28
C THR A 50 8.95 -3.81 -1.80
N TRP A 51 9.75 -3.99 -2.84
CA TRP A 51 10.01 -5.29 -3.43
C TRP A 51 11.48 -5.41 -3.80
N PHE A 52 11.93 -6.65 -3.96
CA PHE A 52 13.29 -6.91 -4.37
C PHE A 52 13.35 -6.99 -5.90
N ASP A 53 14.19 -6.16 -6.50
CA ASP A 53 14.42 -6.14 -7.94
C ASP A 53 15.65 -7.00 -8.26
N GLU A 54 15.42 -8.16 -8.86
CA GLU A 54 16.49 -9.09 -9.19
C GLU A 54 17.46 -8.55 -10.25
N GLN A 55 17.00 -7.68 -11.12
CA GLN A 55 17.85 -7.09 -12.16
C GLN A 55 18.85 -6.10 -11.58
N CYS A 56 18.45 -5.38 -10.58
CA CYS A 56 19.31 -4.39 -9.90
C CYS A 56 19.96 -4.98 -8.66
N GLU A 57 19.56 -6.17 -8.23
CA GLU A 57 19.98 -6.82 -6.99
C GLU A 57 19.83 -5.91 -5.77
N ASP A 58 18.74 -5.14 -5.74
CA ASP A 58 18.47 -4.19 -4.68
C ASP A 58 16.96 -4.08 -4.50
N TYR A 59 16.55 -3.43 -3.41
CA TYR A 59 15.14 -3.16 -3.14
C TYR A 59 14.70 -1.90 -3.84
N ASP A 60 13.49 -1.91 -4.34
CA ASP A 60 12.86 -0.75 -4.92
C ASP A 60 11.58 -0.44 -4.13
N THR A 61 11.17 0.81 -4.10
CA THR A 61 10.01 1.25 -3.32
C THR A 61 9.15 2.16 -4.17
N ASP A 62 7.85 1.93 -4.09
CA ASP A 62 6.85 2.82 -4.67
C ASP A 62 5.94 3.33 -3.56
N CYS A 63 5.32 4.48 -3.74
CA CYS A 63 4.43 5.03 -2.74
C CYS A 63 3.31 5.83 -3.37
N GLU A 64 2.20 5.93 -2.64
CA GLU A 64 1.04 6.70 -3.08
C GLU A 64 0.35 7.30 -1.87
N THR A 65 0.02 8.59 -1.96
CA THR A 65 -0.76 9.28 -0.93
C THR A 65 -2.23 8.98 -1.12
N LEU A 66 -2.92 8.63 -0.04
CA LEU A 66 -4.33 8.30 -0.07
C LEU A 66 -5.20 9.53 0.18
N ASP A 67 -6.41 9.51 -0.37
CA ASP A 67 -7.43 10.52 -0.12
C ASP A 67 -8.23 10.25 1.17
N ILE A 68 -7.68 9.49 2.06
CA ILE A 68 -8.29 9.16 3.35
C ILE A 68 -7.70 10.11 4.39
N GLU A 69 -8.56 10.84 5.08
CA GLU A 69 -8.13 11.75 6.12
C GLU A 69 -7.67 10.99 7.36
N VAL A 70 -6.58 11.46 7.96
CA VAL A 70 -6.12 10.93 9.23
C VAL A 70 -7.06 11.45 10.32
N GLU A 71 -7.65 10.52 11.08
CA GLU A 71 -8.52 10.88 12.19
C GLU A 71 -7.71 11.53 13.31
N GLU A 72 -8.28 12.57 13.92
CA GLU A 72 -7.65 13.25 15.04
C GLU A 72 -7.47 12.28 16.20
N GLY A 73 -6.23 12.13 16.66
CA GLY A 73 -5.90 11.20 17.73
C GLY A 73 -5.53 9.80 17.24
N ALA A 74 -5.60 9.54 15.95
CA ALA A 74 -5.15 8.27 15.36
C ALA A 74 -3.63 8.32 15.13
N GLU A 75 -2.89 7.81 16.06
CA GLU A 75 -1.43 7.78 15.96
C GLU A 75 -0.89 6.37 16.00
#